data_57e95cc0d273d90c07023cffacfe45c6
#
_entry.id   57e95cc0d273d90c07023cffacfe45c6
#
_cell.length_a   1.000
_cell.length_b   1.000
_cell.length_c   1.000
_cell.angle_alpha   90.00
_cell.angle_beta   90.00
_cell.angle_gamma   90.00
#
_symmetry.space_group_name_H-M   'P 1'
#
loop_
_entity.id
_entity.type
_entity.pdbx_description
1 polymer ?
#
loop_
_entity_poly.entity_id
_entity_poly.type
_entity_poly.pdbx_seq_one_letter_code
_entity_poly.pdbx_strand_id
1 'polypeptide(L)'
;MGENFFANYNLTILDVGKVTIGKNAQIAPNVSIFTAGHPVHPDSRNSGYEYGISVTIGDNVWLGGNTVINPGVTIGNNVVIGAGSVVTKDIPDNVIAVGNPCRVLRTITEEDRKYYFKDREFDVDDYKPE
;
A
#
# COMPACT_ATOMS: atom_id res chain seq x y z
N MET A 1 0.47 14.08 1.52
CA MET A 1 1.55 13.16 1.14
C MET A 1 2.84 13.63 1.79
N GLY A 2 3.64 12.70 2.25
CA GLY A 2 4.88 13.02 2.96
C GLY A 2 6.03 13.33 2.02
N GLU A 3 7.21 13.54 2.61
CA GLU A 3 8.44 13.81 1.88
C GLU A 3 8.87 12.60 1.05
N ASN A 4 9.61 12.87 -0.03
CA ASN A 4 10.16 11.85 -0.94
C ASN A 4 9.10 10.92 -1.52
N PHE A 5 7.91 11.44 -1.74
CA PHE A 5 6.83 10.70 -2.36
C PHE A 5 7.16 10.45 -3.84
N PHE A 6 7.03 9.20 -4.26
CA PHE A 6 7.15 8.82 -5.66
C PHE A 6 5.97 7.95 -6.07
N ALA A 7 5.30 8.35 -7.12
CA ALA A 7 4.24 7.56 -7.73
C ALA A 7 4.47 7.42 -9.22
N ASN A 8 4.28 6.21 -9.72
CA ASN A 8 4.40 5.88 -11.12
C ASN A 8 3.06 6.13 -11.85
N TYR A 9 2.92 5.61 -13.06
CA TYR A 9 1.77 5.88 -13.92
C TYR A 9 0.45 5.36 -13.33
N ASN A 10 -0.63 6.09 -13.62
CA ASN A 10 -2.00 5.65 -13.36
C ASN A 10 -2.29 5.38 -11.87
N LEU A 11 -1.75 6.21 -11.00
CA LEU A 11 -2.20 6.22 -9.61
C LEU A 11 -3.61 6.79 -9.55
N THR A 12 -4.56 6.02 -9.02
CA THR A 12 -5.93 6.46 -8.81
C THR A 12 -6.20 6.57 -7.32
N ILE A 13 -6.60 7.77 -6.89
CA ILE A 13 -7.01 8.01 -5.50
C ILE A 13 -8.45 8.50 -5.52
N LEU A 14 -9.36 7.71 -4.96
CA LEU A 14 -10.75 8.09 -4.81
C LEU A 14 -10.94 8.54 -3.37
N ASP A 15 -10.91 9.84 -3.15
CA ASP A 15 -10.72 10.47 -1.84
C ASP A 15 -12.00 11.05 -1.24
N VAL A 16 -13.12 10.36 -1.36
CA VAL A 16 -14.35 10.73 -0.65
C VAL A 16 -14.06 10.79 0.86
N GLY A 17 -13.32 9.81 1.38
CA GLY A 17 -12.67 9.91 2.69
C GLY A 17 -11.24 10.39 2.53
N LYS A 18 -10.61 10.78 3.65
CA LYS A 18 -9.23 11.28 3.64
C LYS A 18 -8.24 10.18 3.33
N VAL A 19 -7.25 10.47 2.48
CA VAL A 19 -6.10 9.60 2.23
C VAL A 19 -4.86 10.28 2.78
N THR A 20 -4.16 9.57 3.67
CA THR A 20 -2.89 10.03 4.23
C THR A 20 -1.79 9.06 3.83
N ILE A 21 -0.71 9.59 3.27
CA ILE A 21 0.46 8.82 2.85
C ILE A 21 1.68 9.43 3.50
N GLY A 22 2.45 8.61 4.20
CA GLY A 22 3.65 9.04 4.92
C GLY A 22 4.82 9.38 3.98
N LYS A 23 5.98 9.58 4.57
CA LYS A 23 7.20 9.91 3.84
C LYS A 23 7.82 8.67 3.17
N ASN A 24 8.62 8.91 2.12
CA ASN A 24 9.35 7.88 1.37
C ASN A 24 8.42 6.81 0.77
N ALA A 25 7.22 7.18 0.37
CA ALA A 25 6.32 6.26 -0.31
C ALA A 25 6.80 6.01 -1.73
N GLN A 26 6.81 4.74 -2.14
CA GLN A 26 7.10 4.33 -3.51
C GLN A 26 5.91 3.56 -4.03
N ILE A 27 5.24 4.13 -5.02
CA ILE A 27 4.00 3.57 -5.56
C ILE A 27 4.24 3.21 -7.03
N ALA A 28 4.13 1.92 -7.32
CA ALA A 28 4.32 1.37 -8.66
C ALA A 28 3.11 1.70 -9.57
N PRO A 29 3.17 1.35 -10.87
CA PRO A 29 2.08 1.69 -11.80
C PRO A 29 0.74 1.04 -11.44
N ASN A 30 -0.34 1.72 -11.78
CA ASN A 30 -1.71 1.21 -11.72
C ASN A 30 -2.16 0.83 -10.32
N VAL A 31 -1.72 1.57 -9.31
CA VAL A 31 -2.19 1.41 -7.94
C VAL A 31 -3.48 2.20 -7.76
N SER A 32 -4.46 1.61 -7.06
CA SER A 32 -5.73 2.25 -6.76
C SER A 32 -5.97 2.30 -5.26
N ILE A 33 -6.30 3.47 -4.74
CA ILE A 33 -6.63 3.69 -3.34
C ILE A 33 -8.08 4.17 -3.30
N PHE A 34 -8.96 3.38 -2.70
CA PHE A 34 -10.38 3.67 -2.65
C PHE A 34 -10.83 3.92 -1.22
N THR A 35 -11.45 5.07 -0.98
CA THR A 35 -12.06 5.38 0.31
C THR A 35 -13.57 5.27 0.28
N ALA A 36 -14.16 5.16 -0.89
CA ALA A 36 -15.61 5.16 -1.07
C ALA A 36 -16.15 3.76 -1.29
N GLY A 37 -17.34 3.53 -0.85
CA GLY A 37 -18.09 2.30 -1.08
C GLY A 37 -19.56 2.49 -0.90
N HIS A 38 -20.31 1.43 -1.12
CA HIS A 38 -21.77 1.42 -1.03
C HIS A 38 -22.24 0.27 -0.14
N PRO A 39 -23.45 0.40 0.42
CA PRO A 39 -24.04 -0.70 1.20
C PRO A 39 -24.20 -1.98 0.37
N VAL A 40 -24.02 -3.11 1.02
CA VAL A 40 -24.14 -4.42 0.38
C VAL A 40 -25.58 -4.72 -0.03
N HIS A 41 -26.55 -4.40 0.83
CA HIS A 41 -27.95 -4.68 0.53
C HIS A 41 -28.45 -3.75 -0.59
N PRO A 42 -29.12 -4.28 -1.62
CA PRO A 42 -29.53 -3.47 -2.75
C PRO A 42 -30.49 -2.33 -2.40
N ASP A 43 -31.39 -2.54 -1.46
CA ASP A 43 -32.32 -1.47 -1.08
C ASP A 43 -31.59 -0.30 -0.42
N SER A 44 -30.62 -0.58 0.44
CA SER A 44 -29.80 0.45 1.07
C SER A 44 -28.91 1.15 0.03
N ARG A 45 -28.32 0.38 -0.87
CA ARG A 45 -27.49 0.91 -1.95
C ARG A 45 -28.29 1.80 -2.90
N ASN A 46 -29.47 1.34 -3.28
CA ASN A 46 -30.33 2.06 -4.23
C ASN A 46 -30.91 3.35 -3.65
N SER A 47 -30.84 3.52 -2.32
CA SER A 47 -31.21 4.81 -1.70
C SER A 47 -30.24 5.94 -2.02
N GLY A 48 -29.11 5.62 -2.68
CA GLY A 48 -28.07 6.60 -3.02
C GLY A 48 -27.00 6.75 -1.96
N TYR A 49 -26.99 5.90 -0.94
CA TYR A 49 -26.00 5.99 0.12
C TYR A 49 -24.61 5.60 -0.36
N GLU A 50 -23.63 6.46 -0.05
CA GLU A 50 -22.22 6.21 -0.28
C GLU A 50 -21.47 6.56 1.01
N TYR A 51 -20.51 5.73 1.39
CA TYR A 51 -19.65 6.04 2.54
C TYR A 51 -18.24 6.37 2.07
N GLY A 52 -17.53 7.15 2.89
CA GLY A 52 -16.11 7.41 2.72
C GLY A 52 -15.39 7.11 4.02
N ILE A 53 -14.48 6.15 4.01
CA ILE A 53 -13.69 5.76 5.18
C ILE A 53 -12.22 5.97 4.86
N SER A 54 -11.54 6.73 5.72
CA SER A 54 -10.15 7.13 5.52
C SER A 54 -9.21 5.94 5.34
N VAL A 55 -8.22 6.11 4.46
CA VAL A 55 -7.11 5.19 4.27
C VAL A 55 -5.85 5.88 4.75
N THR A 56 -5.04 5.16 5.54
CA THR A 56 -3.77 5.66 6.04
C THR A 56 -2.65 4.73 5.61
N ILE A 57 -1.62 5.29 5.00
CA ILE A 57 -0.41 4.57 4.60
C ILE A 57 0.74 5.21 5.34
N GLY A 58 1.50 4.41 6.07
CA GLY A 58 2.60 4.88 6.92
C GLY A 58 3.83 5.32 6.12
N ASP A 59 4.95 5.42 6.82
CA ASP A 59 6.24 5.80 6.24
C ASP A 59 6.95 4.60 5.62
N ASN A 60 7.76 4.86 4.58
CA ASN A 60 8.61 3.84 3.97
C ASN A 60 7.81 2.66 3.42
N VAL A 61 6.71 2.94 2.72
CA VAL A 61 5.85 1.90 2.16
C VAL A 61 6.08 1.81 0.66
N TRP A 62 6.25 0.58 0.18
CA TRP A 62 6.29 0.27 -1.25
C TRP A 62 5.02 -0.49 -1.63
N LEU A 63 4.23 0.10 -2.51
CA LEU A 63 3.05 -0.55 -3.09
C LEU A 63 3.40 -1.07 -4.48
N GLY A 64 3.38 -2.38 -4.63
CA GLY A 64 3.64 -3.04 -5.90
C GLY A 64 2.57 -2.73 -6.96
N GLY A 65 2.89 -2.94 -8.21
CA GLY A 65 2.00 -2.63 -9.33
C GLY A 65 0.64 -3.32 -9.25
N ASN A 66 -0.39 -2.63 -9.69
CA ASN A 66 -1.77 -3.13 -9.71
C ASN A 66 -2.33 -3.49 -8.32
N THR A 67 -1.79 -2.90 -7.27
CA THR A 67 -2.33 -3.04 -5.91
C THR A 67 -3.61 -2.22 -5.77
N VAL A 68 -4.60 -2.81 -5.10
CA VAL A 68 -5.83 -2.12 -4.73
C VAL A 68 -5.92 -2.04 -3.22
N ILE A 69 -6.18 -0.84 -2.70
CA ILE A 69 -6.37 -0.63 -1.26
C ILE A 69 -7.81 -0.21 -1.03
N ASN A 70 -8.51 -0.98 -0.20
CA ASN A 70 -9.93 -0.81 0.07
C ASN A 70 -10.18 0.22 1.18
N PRO A 71 -11.41 0.74 1.26
CA PRO A 71 -11.77 1.74 2.27
C PRO A 71 -11.46 1.28 3.68
N GLY A 72 -10.99 2.22 4.51
CA GLY A 72 -10.78 1.99 5.93
C GLY A 72 -9.48 1.29 6.30
N VAL A 73 -8.65 0.93 5.33
CA VAL A 73 -7.39 0.20 5.57
C VAL A 73 -6.32 1.14 6.11
N THR A 74 -5.58 0.66 7.10
CA THR A 74 -4.34 1.27 7.57
C THR A 74 -3.18 0.33 7.25
N ILE A 75 -2.20 0.84 6.51
CA ILE A 75 -0.93 0.16 6.27
C ILE A 75 0.11 0.81 7.15
N GLY A 76 0.80 0.00 7.94
CA GLY A 76 1.82 0.46 8.88
C GLY A 76 3.08 0.98 8.20
N ASN A 77 4.12 1.20 8.99
CA ASN A 77 5.42 1.69 8.51
C ASN A 77 6.29 0.54 8.03
N ASN A 78 7.20 0.83 7.09
CA ASN A 78 8.19 -0.15 6.62
C ASN A 78 7.52 -1.40 6.06
N VAL A 79 6.57 -1.22 5.15
CA VAL A 79 5.77 -2.30 4.57
C VAL A 79 6.00 -2.39 3.08
N VAL A 80 6.07 -3.61 2.58
CA VAL A 80 6.06 -3.90 1.14
C VAL A 80 4.78 -4.66 0.82
N ILE A 81 4.01 -4.12 -0.13
CA ILE A 81 2.84 -4.81 -0.67
C ILE A 81 3.20 -5.34 -2.05
N GLY A 82 3.11 -6.65 -2.22
CA GLY A 82 3.43 -7.29 -3.50
C GLY A 82 2.47 -6.93 -4.60
N ALA A 83 2.96 -6.95 -5.84
CA ALA A 83 2.15 -6.60 -7.02
C ALA A 83 0.87 -7.46 -7.13
N GLY A 84 -0.20 -6.84 -7.60
CA GLY A 84 -1.47 -7.51 -7.79
C GLY A 84 -2.25 -7.78 -6.51
N SER A 85 -1.83 -7.24 -5.39
CA SER A 85 -2.51 -7.45 -4.10
C SER A 85 -3.79 -6.63 -3.99
N VAL A 86 -4.76 -7.18 -3.25
CA VAL A 86 -5.97 -6.46 -2.84
C VAL A 86 -5.98 -6.39 -1.32
N VAL A 87 -5.72 -5.20 -0.78
CA VAL A 87 -5.59 -5.00 0.67
C VAL A 87 -6.96 -4.69 1.24
N THR A 88 -7.50 -5.64 2.01
CA THR A 88 -8.84 -5.55 2.58
C THR A 88 -8.84 -5.36 4.10
N LYS A 89 -7.70 -5.53 4.75
CA LYS A 89 -7.52 -5.42 6.20
C LYS A 89 -6.24 -4.65 6.49
N ASP A 90 -6.12 -4.15 7.70
CA ASP A 90 -4.92 -3.44 8.15
C ASP A 90 -3.68 -4.33 8.05
N ILE A 91 -2.58 -3.71 7.71
CA ILE A 91 -1.27 -4.37 7.58
C ILE A 91 -0.35 -3.80 8.67
N PRO A 92 0.25 -4.66 9.50
CA PRO A 92 1.14 -4.19 10.57
C PRO A 92 2.47 -3.68 10.03
N ASP A 93 3.26 -3.06 10.91
CA ASP A 93 4.59 -2.55 10.57
C ASP A 93 5.56 -3.68 10.22
N ASN A 94 6.57 -3.33 9.42
CA ASN A 94 7.77 -4.14 9.19
C ASN A 94 7.50 -5.50 8.54
N VAL A 95 6.57 -5.55 7.60
CA VAL A 95 6.20 -6.81 6.93
C VAL A 95 6.16 -6.67 5.42
N ILE A 96 6.26 -7.82 4.76
CA ILE A 96 5.88 -7.99 3.36
C ILE A 96 4.52 -8.70 3.36
N ALA A 97 3.56 -8.14 2.64
CA ALA A 97 2.23 -8.72 2.50
C ALA A 97 1.87 -8.83 1.02
N VAL A 98 1.17 -9.89 0.64
CA VAL A 98 0.88 -10.18 -0.77
C VAL A 98 -0.48 -10.87 -0.92
N GLY A 99 -1.03 -10.77 -2.11
CA GLY A 99 -2.14 -11.60 -2.55
C GLY A 99 -3.51 -10.93 -2.54
N ASN A 100 -4.51 -11.70 -2.89
CA ASN A 100 -5.91 -11.30 -2.89
C ASN A 100 -6.76 -12.40 -2.22
N PRO A 101 -7.25 -12.20 -1.00
CA PRO A 101 -6.99 -11.03 -0.16
C PRO A 101 -5.54 -10.99 0.32
N CYS A 102 -5.02 -9.78 0.50
CA CYS A 102 -3.64 -9.58 0.92
C CYS A 102 -3.39 -10.13 2.33
N ARG A 103 -2.30 -10.87 2.49
CA ARG A 103 -1.90 -11.50 3.74
C ARG A 103 -0.44 -11.23 4.00
N VAL A 104 -0.07 -11.15 5.28
CA VAL A 104 1.32 -11.05 5.69
C VAL A 104 2.07 -12.30 5.24
N LEU A 105 3.14 -12.10 4.47
CA LEU A 105 4.01 -13.17 4.00
C LEU A 105 5.12 -13.43 5.01
N ARG A 106 5.81 -12.39 5.44
CA ARG A 106 6.87 -12.47 6.44
C ARG A 106 7.24 -11.09 6.98
N THR A 107 8.00 -11.09 8.07
CA THR A 107 8.59 -9.87 8.63
C THR A 107 9.84 -9.48 7.84
N ILE A 108 10.05 -8.18 7.66
CA ILE A 108 11.30 -7.64 7.11
C ILE A 108 12.35 -7.70 8.23
N THR A 109 13.55 -8.17 7.89
CA THR A 109 14.65 -8.33 8.84
C THR A 109 15.88 -7.55 8.41
N GLU A 110 16.87 -7.44 9.32
CA GLU A 110 18.15 -6.81 8.99
C GLU A 110 18.88 -7.53 7.84
N GLU A 111 18.63 -8.83 7.68
CA GLU A 111 19.20 -9.61 6.57
C GLU A 111 18.76 -9.04 5.22
N ASP A 112 17.55 -8.51 5.10
CA ASP A 112 17.03 -7.92 3.87
C ASP A 112 17.86 -6.72 3.40
N ARG A 113 18.61 -6.09 4.29
CA ARG A 113 19.46 -4.94 3.96
C ARG A 113 20.55 -5.30 2.95
N LYS A 114 20.95 -6.57 2.89
CA LYS A 114 22.02 -7.06 2.03
C LYS A 114 21.62 -7.22 0.58
N TYR A 115 20.33 -7.33 0.29
CA TYR A 115 19.85 -7.77 -1.02
C TYR A 115 19.00 -6.70 -1.69
N TYR A 116 19.18 -6.52 -3.01
CA TYR A 116 18.31 -5.67 -3.78
C TYR A 116 17.22 -6.45 -4.52
N PHE A 117 17.45 -7.74 -4.77
CA PHE A 117 16.47 -8.62 -5.39
C PHE A 117 16.79 -10.06 -5.07
N LYS A 118 15.89 -10.75 -4.36
CA LYS A 118 16.07 -12.15 -3.93
C LYS A 118 17.40 -12.33 -3.21
N ASP A 119 18.32 -13.17 -3.74
CA ASP A 119 19.64 -13.42 -3.17
C ASP A 119 20.76 -12.59 -3.81
N ARG A 120 20.42 -11.58 -4.58
CA ARG A 120 21.39 -10.71 -5.24
C ARG A 120 21.85 -9.62 -4.31
N GLU A 121 23.09 -9.66 -3.92
CA GLU A 121 23.69 -8.69 -3.01
C GLU A 121 24.01 -7.38 -3.73
N PHE A 122 23.93 -6.27 -2.98
CA PHE A 122 24.42 -5.00 -3.47
C PHE A 122 25.90 -5.07 -3.78
N ASP A 123 26.32 -4.42 -4.86
CA ASP A 123 27.69 -4.00 -5.02
C ASP A 123 27.96 -2.88 -4.01
N VAL A 124 29.14 -2.90 -3.39
CA VAL A 124 29.51 -1.93 -2.35
C VAL A 124 29.36 -0.48 -2.85
N ASP A 125 29.62 -0.26 -4.13
CA ASP A 125 29.55 1.08 -4.74
C ASP A 125 28.11 1.53 -5.06
N ASP A 126 27.16 0.60 -5.12
CA ASP A 126 25.77 0.89 -5.49
C ASP A 126 24.88 1.16 -4.29
N TYR A 127 25.20 0.61 -3.13
CA TYR A 127 24.38 0.76 -1.94
C TYR A 127 24.71 2.06 -1.20
N LYS A 128 23.72 2.93 -1.09
CA LYS A 128 23.84 4.22 -0.39
C LYS A 128 22.78 4.30 0.69
N PRO A 129 23.05 3.79 1.89
CA PRO A 129 22.10 3.89 2.99
C PRO A 129 21.90 5.35 3.39
N GLU A 130 20.67 5.70 3.68
CA GLU A 130 20.30 7.02 4.19
C GLU A 130 20.57 7.16 5.68
#